data_3ca5191b8ebd64347279a2b22f16ad9b
#
_entry.id   3ca5191b8ebd64347279a2b22f16ad9b
#
_cell.length_a   1.000
_cell.length_b   1.000
_cell.length_c   1.000
_cell.angle_alpha   90.00
_cell.angle_beta   90.00
_cell.angle_gamma   90.00
#
_symmetry.space_group_name_H-M   'P 1'
#
loop_
_entity.id
_entity.type
_entity.pdbx_description
1 polymer ?
#
loop_
_entity_poly.entity_id
_entity_poly.type
_entity_poly.pdbx_seq_one_letter_code
_entity_poly.pdbx_strand_id
1 'polypeptide(L)'
;MCTKIIRYLLSTIVDTLWIIFSTLLHNCYPHEEFMCIIHIFALKFILKYLCKGGTEVEHLEKLWTEVLAKIEERISRPSFETWLKSTKLVSYEKENVTIAVPNTFSKDWLESNYIHLITGILSELTGEDRFIHFIVPEDMEDNDFMTPKPIEQIVEKVTSNAVSGMLNPKYTFDTFVIGSGNRFAHAASLAVAEAPAKAYNPLFIYGGVGLGKTHLMHAIGHYVLEDNPNAKVVYLTSEKFTNEFINSIRDNKAVEFRNKYRNVDVLLIDDIQFLAGKEQTQEEFFHTFNALHEESKQIVI
;
A
#
# COMPACT_ATOMS: atom_id res chain seq x y z
N MET A 1 4.97 15.84 21.17
CA MET A 1 6.18 16.03 21.98
C MET A 1 7.25 16.80 21.23
N CYS A 2 7.52 16.51 19.98
CA CYS A 2 8.48 17.23 19.12
C CYS A 2 8.24 18.75 18.97
N THR A 3 7.02 19.20 18.81
CA THR A 3 6.70 20.63 18.63
C THR A 3 7.06 21.49 19.84
N LYS A 4 7.04 20.96 21.05
CA LYS A 4 7.48 21.67 22.24
C LYS A 4 9.01 21.77 22.33
N ILE A 5 9.73 20.73 21.89
CA ILE A 5 11.20 20.69 21.87
C ILE A 5 11.74 21.64 20.80
N ILE A 6 11.12 21.66 19.61
CA ILE A 6 11.48 22.58 18.52
C ILE A 6 11.23 24.05 18.92
N ARG A 7 10.12 24.34 19.60
CA ARG A 7 9.88 25.70 20.15
C ARG A 7 10.90 26.09 21.20
N TYR A 8 11.30 25.15 22.05
CA TYR A 8 12.32 25.41 23.07
C TYR A 8 13.72 25.62 22.48
N LEU A 9 14.10 24.81 21.48
CA LEU A 9 15.36 24.96 20.75
C LEU A 9 15.41 26.26 19.92
N LEU A 10 14.32 26.63 19.26
CA LEU A 10 14.20 27.90 18.52
C LEU A 10 14.27 29.11 19.47
N SER A 11 13.62 29.06 20.64
CA SER A 11 13.71 30.09 21.66
C SER A 11 15.15 30.23 22.14
N THR A 12 15.85 29.12 22.44
CA THR A 12 17.25 29.16 22.93
C THR A 12 18.24 29.64 21.87
N ILE A 13 18.01 29.31 20.58
CA ILE A 13 18.82 29.81 19.46
C ILE A 13 18.60 31.31 19.25
N VAL A 14 17.38 31.77 19.33
CA VAL A 14 17.04 33.21 19.23
C VAL A 14 17.64 33.98 20.39
N ASP A 15 17.56 33.48 21.62
CA ASP A 15 18.14 34.10 22.80
C ASP A 15 19.70 34.12 22.75
N THR A 16 20.35 33.05 22.25
CA THR A 16 21.81 33.02 22.08
C THR A 16 22.30 33.92 20.96
N LEU A 17 21.59 33.96 19.83
CA LEU A 17 21.91 34.90 18.74
C LEU A 17 21.68 36.34 19.18
N TRP A 18 20.67 36.58 20.04
CA TRP A 18 20.41 37.90 20.60
C TRP A 18 21.52 38.38 21.54
N ILE A 19 22.06 37.51 22.41
CA ILE A 19 23.19 37.79 23.30
C ILE A 19 24.46 38.10 22.50
N ILE A 20 24.75 37.30 21.48
CA ILE A 20 25.93 37.51 20.62
C ILE A 20 25.82 38.81 19.81
N PHE A 21 24.62 39.10 19.29
CA PHE A 21 24.39 40.31 18.50
C PHE A 21 24.38 41.58 19.39
N SER A 22 23.81 41.52 20.60
CA SER A 22 23.83 42.57 21.59
C SER A 22 25.24 42.91 22.10
N THR A 23 26.10 41.88 22.31
CA THR A 23 27.49 42.09 22.72
C THR A 23 28.37 42.63 21.59
N LEU A 24 28.08 42.26 20.32
CA LEU A 24 28.80 42.80 19.17
C LEU A 24 28.40 44.24 18.85
N LEU A 25 27.16 44.64 19.06
CA LEU A 25 26.67 45.99 18.82
C LEU A 25 27.04 46.96 19.94
N HIS A 26 27.12 46.53 21.18
CA HIS A 26 27.60 47.39 22.31
C HIS A 26 29.04 47.85 22.16
N ASN A 27 29.85 47.08 21.39
CA ASN A 27 31.25 47.41 21.12
C ASN A 27 31.45 48.32 19.89
N CYS A 28 30.43 48.54 19.06
CA CYS A 28 30.62 49.24 17.78
C CYS A 28 29.89 50.60 17.61
N TYR A 29 28.77 50.88 18.29
CA TYR A 29 28.02 52.15 18.08
C TYR A 29 27.16 52.59 19.29
N PRO A 30 27.24 53.85 19.74
CA PRO A 30 26.54 54.36 20.93
C PRO A 30 25.20 55.13 20.63
N HIS A 31 24.47 54.85 19.55
CA HIS A 31 23.22 55.54 19.24
C HIS A 31 21.98 54.67 19.33
N GLU A 32 21.09 54.95 20.31
CA GLU A 32 19.87 54.18 20.64
C GLU A 32 18.79 54.14 19.54
N GLU A 33 18.74 55.09 18.64
CA GLU A 33 17.68 55.15 17.62
C GLU A 33 17.81 54.12 16.50
N PHE A 34 19.03 53.62 16.19
CA PHE A 34 19.22 52.59 15.18
C PHE A 34 18.82 51.18 15.64
N MET A 35 18.83 50.93 16.94
CA MET A 35 18.44 49.65 17.54
C MET A 35 16.95 49.34 17.35
N CYS A 36 16.05 50.30 17.43
CA CYS A 36 14.62 50.08 17.23
C CYS A 36 14.25 49.67 15.80
N ILE A 37 14.92 50.21 14.80
CA ILE A 37 14.62 49.89 13.38
C ILE A 37 15.07 48.47 13.02
N ILE A 38 16.23 48.04 13.49
CA ILE A 38 16.75 46.69 13.27
C ILE A 38 15.90 45.66 14.00
N HIS A 39 15.43 45.98 15.22
CA HIS A 39 14.51 45.12 16.00
C HIS A 39 13.18 44.89 15.26
N ILE A 40 12.60 45.96 14.73
CA ILE A 40 11.33 45.86 13.99
C ILE A 40 11.52 45.09 12.67
N PHE A 41 12.65 45.27 11.98
CA PHE A 41 12.96 44.51 10.75
C PHE A 41 13.23 43.03 11.04
N ALA A 42 14.03 42.69 12.05
CA ALA A 42 14.31 41.30 12.45
C ALA A 42 13.03 40.60 12.94
N LEU A 43 12.19 41.27 13.75
CA LEU A 43 10.91 40.72 14.20
C LEU A 43 9.93 40.55 13.05
N LYS A 44 9.85 41.48 12.10
CA LYS A 44 9.03 41.34 10.89
C LYS A 44 9.53 40.23 9.96
N PHE A 45 10.84 40.06 9.87
CA PHE A 45 11.44 38.99 9.06
C PHE A 45 11.18 37.61 9.69
N ILE A 46 11.39 37.48 11.00
CA ILE A 46 11.14 36.24 11.76
C ILE A 46 9.64 35.92 11.77
N LEU A 47 8.75 36.88 12.01
CA LEU A 47 7.31 36.69 11.94
C LEU A 47 6.84 36.31 10.54
N LYS A 48 7.40 36.93 9.48
CA LYS A 48 7.06 36.61 8.10
C LYS A 48 7.47 35.19 7.70
N TYR A 49 8.59 34.67 8.21
CA TYR A 49 9.03 33.29 7.96
C TYR A 49 8.32 32.26 8.84
N LEU A 50 8.07 32.57 10.13
CA LEU A 50 7.31 31.69 11.04
C LEU A 50 5.83 31.60 10.67
N CYS A 51 5.22 32.69 10.25
CA CYS A 51 3.81 32.67 9.82
C CYS A 51 3.61 32.05 8.43
N LYS A 52 4.57 32.18 7.50
CA LYS A 52 4.45 31.53 6.19
C LYS A 52 4.55 30.00 6.26
N GLY A 53 5.46 29.46 7.06
CA GLY A 53 5.62 28.01 7.19
C GLY A 53 4.40 27.32 7.83
N GLY A 54 3.72 27.95 8.77
CA GLY A 54 2.54 27.36 9.44
C GLY A 54 1.30 27.29 8.54
N THR A 55 1.07 28.34 7.73
CA THR A 55 -0.11 28.41 6.85
C THR A 55 0.02 27.57 5.57
N GLU A 56 1.22 27.40 5.05
CA GLU A 56 1.45 26.54 3.87
C GLU A 56 1.29 25.06 4.21
N VAL A 57 1.87 24.60 5.31
CA VAL A 57 1.76 23.18 5.73
C VAL A 57 0.31 22.82 6.06
N GLU A 58 -0.42 23.67 6.77
CA GLU A 58 -1.84 23.46 7.09
C GLU A 58 -2.71 23.42 5.81
N HIS A 59 -2.38 24.23 4.81
CA HIS A 59 -3.08 24.22 3.52
C HIS A 59 -2.80 22.94 2.72
N LEU A 60 -1.56 22.46 2.71
CA LEU A 60 -1.17 21.20 2.04
C LEU A 60 -1.85 20.00 2.69
N GLU A 61 -1.86 19.92 4.02
CA GLU A 61 -2.54 18.83 4.75
C GLU A 61 -4.04 18.81 4.47
N LYS A 62 -4.67 20.00 4.39
CA LYS A 62 -6.09 20.11 4.11
C LYS A 62 -6.43 19.69 2.69
N LEU A 63 -5.66 20.16 1.69
CA LEU A 63 -5.81 19.75 0.30
C LEU A 63 -5.64 18.24 0.15
N TRP A 64 -4.61 17.66 0.78
CA TRP A 64 -4.36 16.23 0.68
C TRP A 64 -5.47 15.41 1.34
N THR A 65 -6.01 15.88 2.45
CA THR A 65 -7.17 15.25 3.10
C THR A 65 -8.40 15.23 2.18
N GLU A 66 -8.67 16.33 1.45
CA GLU A 66 -9.77 16.40 0.49
C GLU A 66 -9.54 15.46 -0.72
N VAL A 67 -8.30 15.37 -1.21
CA VAL A 67 -7.92 14.42 -2.27
C VAL A 67 -8.13 12.98 -1.81
N LEU A 68 -7.61 12.64 -0.63
CA LEU A 68 -7.76 11.28 -0.09
C LEU A 68 -9.23 10.89 0.12
N ALA A 69 -10.07 11.80 0.60
CA ALA A 69 -11.50 11.54 0.76
C ALA A 69 -12.19 11.21 -0.57
N LYS A 70 -11.86 11.93 -1.66
CA LYS A 70 -12.39 11.63 -3.00
C LYS A 70 -11.85 10.33 -3.59
N ILE A 71 -10.61 9.97 -3.27
CA ILE A 71 -10.03 8.70 -3.70
C ILE A 71 -10.71 7.54 -2.98
N GLU A 72 -10.95 7.66 -1.66
CA GLU A 72 -11.61 6.63 -0.85
C GLU A 72 -13.01 6.26 -1.38
N GLU A 73 -13.72 7.23 -2.00
CA GLU A 73 -15.01 6.97 -2.65
C GLU A 73 -14.90 6.17 -3.96
N ARG A 74 -13.71 6.11 -4.59
CA ARG A 74 -13.51 5.55 -5.94
C ARG A 74 -12.77 4.22 -5.96
N ILE A 75 -12.16 3.83 -4.86
CA ILE A 75 -11.36 2.59 -4.75
C ILE A 75 -11.85 1.72 -3.59
N SER A 76 -11.43 0.45 -3.60
CA SER A 76 -11.74 -0.44 -2.49
C SER A 76 -11.09 0.02 -1.19
N ARG A 77 -11.76 -0.24 -0.07
CA ARG A 77 -11.23 0.11 1.25
C ARG A 77 -9.85 -0.52 1.55
N PRO A 78 -9.60 -1.81 1.25
CA PRO A 78 -8.26 -2.39 1.42
C PRO A 78 -7.19 -1.69 0.60
N SER A 79 -7.49 -1.31 -0.65
CA SER A 79 -6.58 -0.57 -1.51
C SER A 79 -6.25 0.81 -0.96
N PHE A 80 -7.27 1.53 -0.48
CA PHE A 80 -7.08 2.83 0.15
C PHE A 80 -6.20 2.75 1.40
N GLU A 81 -6.52 1.83 2.31
CA GLU A 81 -5.77 1.66 3.57
C GLU A 81 -4.31 1.23 3.35
N THR A 82 -4.07 0.40 2.33
CA THR A 82 -2.74 -0.13 2.03
C THR A 82 -1.84 0.87 1.32
N TRP A 83 -2.38 1.56 0.30
CA TRP A 83 -1.55 2.34 -0.61
C TRP A 83 -1.53 3.84 -0.31
N LEU A 84 -2.67 4.42 0.08
CA LEU A 84 -2.88 5.86 0.10
C LEU A 84 -2.97 6.47 1.50
N LYS A 85 -3.52 5.76 2.47
CA LYS A 85 -3.73 6.27 3.84
C LYS A 85 -2.46 6.77 4.52
N SER A 86 -1.31 6.19 4.20
CA SER A 86 0.00 6.54 4.77
C SER A 86 0.76 7.59 3.96
N THR A 87 0.22 8.05 2.84
CA THR A 87 0.85 9.05 1.99
C THR A 87 0.66 10.46 2.53
N LYS A 88 1.60 11.37 2.20
CA LYS A 88 1.56 12.77 2.63
C LYS A 88 1.95 13.68 1.48
N LEU A 89 1.26 14.79 1.34
CA LEU A 89 1.64 15.84 0.39
C LEU A 89 2.79 16.66 1.00
N VAL A 90 3.94 16.65 0.34
CA VAL A 90 5.17 17.32 0.82
C VAL A 90 5.31 18.70 0.21
N SER A 91 5.09 18.83 -1.09
CA SER A 91 5.11 20.12 -1.78
C SER A 91 4.05 20.18 -2.88
N TYR A 92 3.59 21.41 -3.12
CA TYR A 92 2.62 21.73 -4.15
C TYR A 92 3.07 22.98 -4.88
N GLU A 93 3.79 22.81 -5.97
CA GLU A 93 4.38 23.86 -6.77
C GLU A 93 3.61 24.04 -8.07
N LYS A 94 3.93 25.10 -8.84
CA LYS A 94 3.17 25.46 -10.06
C LYS A 94 3.05 24.32 -11.08
N GLU A 95 4.09 23.50 -11.23
CA GLU A 95 4.14 22.42 -12.21
C GLU A 95 4.24 21.04 -11.59
N ASN A 96 4.73 20.95 -10.35
CA ASN A 96 5.06 19.69 -9.68
C ASN A 96 4.35 19.53 -8.34
N VAL A 97 3.89 18.33 -8.09
CA VAL A 97 3.32 17.88 -6.80
C VAL A 97 4.17 16.75 -6.28
N THR A 98 4.69 16.87 -5.06
CA THR A 98 5.51 15.82 -4.44
C THR A 98 4.75 15.16 -3.31
N ILE A 99 4.61 13.83 -3.40
CA ILE A 99 3.90 13.00 -2.44
C ILE A 99 4.91 12.05 -1.79
N ALA A 100 4.98 12.08 -0.46
CA ALA A 100 5.76 11.13 0.31
C ALA A 100 5.01 9.81 0.46
N VAL A 101 5.71 8.70 0.23
CA VAL A 101 5.19 7.34 0.36
C VAL A 101 6.07 6.52 1.30
N PRO A 102 5.54 5.46 1.95
CA PRO A 102 6.24 4.78 3.04
C PRO A 102 7.46 3.94 2.60
N ASN A 103 7.49 3.47 1.35
CA ASN A 103 8.57 2.62 0.84
C ASN A 103 8.58 2.60 -0.70
N THR A 104 9.65 2.05 -1.27
CA THR A 104 9.87 1.96 -2.72
C THR A 104 8.79 1.12 -3.42
N PHE A 105 8.35 0.04 -2.79
CA PHE A 105 7.30 -0.81 -3.35
C PHE A 105 5.96 -0.06 -3.52
N SER A 106 5.55 0.71 -2.49
CA SER A 106 4.35 1.55 -2.59
C SER A 106 4.51 2.65 -3.64
N LYS A 107 5.74 3.19 -3.81
CA LYS A 107 6.04 4.16 -4.86
C LYS A 107 5.78 3.56 -6.25
N ASP A 108 6.44 2.46 -6.57
CA ASP A 108 6.35 1.81 -7.89
C ASP A 108 4.91 1.39 -8.21
N TRP A 109 4.17 0.91 -7.19
CA TRP A 109 2.79 0.52 -7.33
C TRP A 109 1.86 1.71 -7.61
N LEU A 110 2.00 2.81 -6.85
CA LEU A 110 1.20 4.03 -7.04
C LEU A 110 1.49 4.70 -8.39
N GLU A 111 2.75 4.74 -8.82
CA GLU A 111 3.15 5.25 -10.13
C GLU A 111 2.52 4.44 -11.27
N SER A 112 2.47 3.12 -11.13
CA SER A 112 1.98 2.24 -12.20
C SER A 112 0.45 2.18 -12.29
N ASN A 113 -0.26 2.24 -11.16
CA ASN A 113 -1.69 1.92 -11.11
C ASN A 113 -2.58 3.08 -10.70
N TYR A 114 -2.10 4.04 -9.92
CA TYR A 114 -2.93 5.09 -9.32
C TYR A 114 -2.59 6.52 -9.76
N ILE A 115 -1.51 6.73 -10.52
CA ILE A 115 -1.06 8.07 -10.92
C ILE A 115 -2.16 8.84 -11.67
N HIS A 116 -2.87 8.20 -12.61
CA HIS A 116 -3.94 8.82 -13.38
C HIS A 116 -5.15 9.20 -12.53
N LEU A 117 -5.49 8.37 -11.54
CA LEU A 117 -6.57 8.64 -10.60
C LEU A 117 -6.24 9.85 -9.72
N ILE A 118 -5.02 9.88 -9.17
CA ILE A 118 -4.58 10.97 -8.30
C ILE A 118 -4.48 12.28 -9.07
N THR A 119 -3.88 12.25 -10.28
CA THR A 119 -3.79 13.42 -11.17
C THR A 119 -5.18 13.96 -11.52
N GLY A 120 -6.11 13.08 -11.90
CA GLY A 120 -7.47 13.48 -12.25
C GLY A 120 -8.22 14.15 -11.09
N ILE A 121 -8.10 13.62 -9.87
CA ILE A 121 -8.74 14.20 -8.67
C ILE A 121 -8.09 15.53 -8.28
N LEU A 122 -6.75 15.62 -8.36
CA LEU A 122 -6.04 16.89 -8.12
C LEU A 122 -6.46 17.96 -9.12
N SER A 123 -6.53 17.62 -10.41
CA SER A 123 -6.99 18.54 -11.45
C SER A 123 -8.46 18.97 -11.24
N GLU A 124 -9.34 18.04 -10.82
CA GLU A 124 -10.74 18.34 -10.47
C GLU A 124 -10.88 19.34 -9.31
N LEU A 125 -10.01 19.24 -8.29
CA LEU A 125 -10.04 20.10 -7.12
C LEU A 125 -9.36 21.45 -7.32
N THR A 126 -8.28 21.48 -8.11
CA THR A 126 -7.43 22.68 -8.25
C THR A 126 -7.62 23.42 -9.57
N GLY A 127 -8.23 22.76 -10.57
CA GLY A 127 -8.43 23.32 -11.92
C GLY A 127 -7.17 23.33 -12.78
N GLU A 128 -6.07 22.72 -12.34
CA GLU A 128 -4.79 22.75 -13.03
C GLU A 128 -4.18 21.33 -13.10
N ASP A 129 -3.65 20.97 -14.27
CA ASP A 129 -2.91 19.73 -14.44
C ASP A 129 -1.46 19.90 -13.96
N ARG A 130 -0.97 18.96 -13.17
CA ARG A 130 0.36 18.98 -12.58
C ARG A 130 1.02 17.61 -12.64
N PHE A 131 2.36 17.62 -12.70
CA PHE A 131 3.15 16.39 -12.64
C PHE A 131 3.27 15.90 -11.19
N ILE A 132 2.98 14.63 -10.96
CA ILE A 132 3.09 14.00 -9.65
C ILE A 132 4.41 13.26 -9.56
N HIS A 133 5.14 13.50 -8.46
CA HIS A 133 6.37 12.80 -8.11
C HIS A 133 6.21 12.15 -6.75
N PHE A 134 6.49 10.85 -6.68
CA PHE A 134 6.51 10.13 -5.41
C PHE A 134 7.95 10.05 -4.89
N ILE A 135 8.12 10.34 -3.59
CA ILE A 135 9.40 10.23 -2.89
C ILE A 135 9.26 9.31 -1.68
N VAL A 136 10.34 8.62 -1.36
CA VAL A 136 10.48 7.86 -0.10
C VAL A 136 11.41 8.67 0.80
N PRO A 137 10.94 9.28 1.90
CA PRO A 137 11.79 10.00 2.83
C PRO A 137 12.73 9.05 3.57
N GLU A 138 14.00 9.41 3.73
CA GLU A 138 15.02 8.60 4.43
C GLU A 138 14.65 8.28 5.89
N ASP A 139 13.82 9.11 6.53
CA ASP A 139 13.36 8.94 7.91
C ASP A 139 12.14 7.99 8.07
N MET A 140 11.58 7.46 6.99
CA MET A 140 10.38 6.59 7.01
C MET A 140 10.69 5.09 6.88
N GLU A 141 11.95 4.69 6.81
CA GLU A 141 12.29 3.27 6.62
C GLU A 141 11.96 2.37 7.81
N ASP A 142 11.74 2.88 9.02
CA ASP A 142 11.24 2.09 10.17
C ASP A 142 10.65 3.01 11.25
N ASN A 143 9.37 3.05 11.35
CA ASN A 143 8.53 3.21 12.55
C ASN A 143 7.28 4.08 12.33
N ASP A 144 6.21 3.60 12.89
CA ASP A 144 4.93 4.27 13.16
C ASP A 144 3.82 4.09 12.11
N PHE A 145 3.34 2.88 12.00
CA PHE A 145 1.98 2.67 11.53
C PHE A 145 1.10 2.17 12.68
N MET A 146 0.29 3.09 13.18
CA MET A 146 -0.70 2.82 14.24
C MET A 146 -1.66 1.69 13.83
N THR A 147 -1.93 0.82 14.78
CA THR A 147 -2.91 -0.27 14.72
C THR A 147 -4.33 0.26 14.49
N PRO A 148 -5.09 -0.27 13.54
CA PRO A 148 -6.54 -0.03 13.47
C PRO A 148 -7.27 -0.84 14.54
N LYS A 149 -8.28 -0.21 15.16
CA LYS A 149 -9.20 -0.87 16.08
C LYS A 149 -10.16 -1.80 15.32
N PRO A 150 -10.63 -2.90 15.94
CA PRO A 150 -11.55 -3.82 15.27
C PRO A 150 -12.92 -3.17 15.06
N ILE A 151 -13.46 -3.31 13.87
CA ILE A 151 -14.84 -2.93 13.53
C ILE A 151 -15.66 -4.20 13.42
N GLU A 152 -16.80 -4.20 14.13
CA GLU A 152 -17.76 -5.28 14.16
C GLU A 152 -18.52 -5.43 12.83
N GLN A 153 -18.92 -6.65 12.56
CA GLN A 153 -19.42 -7.22 11.32
C GLN A 153 -20.80 -6.69 10.89
N ILE A 154 -20.98 -6.53 9.57
CA ILE A 154 -22.30 -6.73 8.93
C ILE A 154 -22.06 -7.69 7.75
N VAL A 155 -22.72 -8.84 7.78
CA VAL A 155 -22.66 -9.87 6.75
C VAL A 155 -23.95 -9.75 5.92
N GLU A 156 -23.82 -9.37 4.65
CA GLU A 156 -24.85 -9.63 3.66
C GLU A 156 -24.36 -10.64 2.61
N LYS A 157 -25.25 -11.55 2.30
CA LYS A 157 -25.03 -12.81 1.59
C LYS A 157 -25.30 -12.59 0.10
N VAL A 158 -24.26 -12.71 -0.71
CA VAL A 158 -24.42 -12.80 -2.17
C VAL A 158 -24.02 -14.18 -2.64
N THR A 159 -24.98 -14.89 -3.23
CA THR A 159 -24.82 -16.20 -3.86
C THR A 159 -24.40 -16.01 -5.31
N SER A 160 -23.20 -16.41 -5.68
CA SER A 160 -22.78 -16.56 -7.07
C SER A 160 -22.29 -17.99 -7.31
N ASN A 161 -22.88 -18.65 -8.31
CA ASN A 161 -22.52 -19.97 -8.78
C ASN A 161 -21.30 -19.87 -9.70
N ALA A 162 -20.11 -20.13 -9.16
CA ALA A 162 -18.93 -20.42 -9.95
C ALA A 162 -18.23 -21.62 -9.34
N VAL A 163 -17.56 -22.43 -10.16
CA VAL A 163 -16.81 -23.65 -9.75
C VAL A 163 -15.60 -23.22 -8.90
N SER A 164 -15.86 -22.66 -7.74
CA SER A 164 -14.84 -22.35 -6.75
C SER A 164 -14.73 -23.53 -5.81
N GLY A 165 -13.55 -24.10 -5.67
CA GLY A 165 -13.22 -24.80 -4.44
C GLY A 165 -13.52 -23.80 -3.31
N MET A 166 -14.40 -24.18 -2.35
CA MET A 166 -15.05 -23.26 -1.42
C MET A 166 -14.04 -22.30 -0.76
N LEU A 167 -14.00 -21.04 -1.23
CA LEU A 167 -13.31 -19.99 -0.51
C LEU A 167 -14.02 -19.75 0.81
N ASN A 168 -13.25 -19.60 1.89
CA ASN A 168 -13.82 -19.31 3.20
C ASN A 168 -14.26 -17.84 3.25
N PRO A 169 -15.56 -17.53 3.42
CA PRO A 169 -16.07 -16.16 3.37
C PRO A 169 -15.54 -15.25 4.50
N LYS A 170 -14.91 -15.83 5.52
CA LYS A 170 -14.29 -15.06 6.61
C LYS A 170 -12.89 -14.56 6.29
N TYR A 171 -12.27 -15.07 5.24
CA TYR A 171 -10.88 -14.77 4.91
C TYR A 171 -10.84 -13.74 3.78
N THR A 172 -11.05 -12.48 4.14
CA THR A 172 -10.98 -11.31 3.25
C THR A 172 -9.83 -10.40 3.67
N PHE A 173 -9.42 -9.46 2.81
CA PHE A 173 -8.42 -8.47 3.18
C PHE A 173 -8.86 -7.59 4.36
N ASP A 174 -10.16 -7.26 4.46
CA ASP A 174 -10.72 -6.46 5.57
C ASP A 174 -10.60 -7.13 6.92
N THR A 175 -10.66 -8.47 6.97
CA THR A 175 -10.59 -9.25 8.22
C THR A 175 -9.17 -9.70 8.56
N PHE A 176 -8.20 -9.42 7.68
CA PHE A 176 -6.80 -9.76 7.91
C PHE A 176 -6.14 -8.79 8.88
N VAL A 177 -5.51 -9.30 9.93
CA VAL A 177 -4.80 -8.47 10.93
C VAL A 177 -3.40 -8.15 10.41
N ILE A 178 -3.16 -6.88 10.10
CA ILE A 178 -1.87 -6.40 9.60
C ILE A 178 -0.97 -6.02 10.77
N GLY A 179 0.26 -6.54 10.76
CA GLY A 179 1.34 -6.20 11.69
C GLY A 179 2.64 -5.92 10.95
N SER A 180 3.70 -5.54 11.66
CA SER A 180 5.02 -5.24 11.04
C SER A 180 5.59 -6.42 10.26
N GLY A 181 5.41 -7.65 10.75
CA GLY A 181 5.98 -8.86 10.14
C GLY A 181 5.21 -9.40 8.93
N ASN A 182 3.97 -8.98 8.65
CA ASN A 182 3.16 -9.49 7.55
C ASN A 182 2.66 -8.41 6.57
N ARG A 183 2.99 -7.15 6.81
CA ARG A 183 2.56 -6.01 5.97
C ARG A 183 2.96 -6.18 4.52
N PHE A 184 4.21 -6.58 4.27
CA PHE A 184 4.69 -6.80 2.91
C PHE A 184 3.92 -7.94 2.21
N ALA A 185 3.69 -9.06 2.91
CA ALA A 185 2.91 -10.17 2.37
C ALA A 185 1.46 -9.74 2.05
N HIS A 186 0.83 -8.94 2.91
CA HIS A 186 -0.49 -8.36 2.67
C HIS A 186 -0.48 -7.45 1.44
N ALA A 187 0.46 -6.49 1.34
CA ALA A 187 0.56 -5.55 0.22
C ALA A 187 0.82 -6.29 -1.10
N ALA A 188 1.74 -7.26 -1.14
CA ALA A 188 2.02 -8.08 -2.32
C ALA A 188 0.79 -8.91 -2.74
N SER A 189 0.05 -9.46 -1.77
CA SER A 189 -1.17 -10.22 -2.03
C SER A 189 -2.27 -9.34 -2.61
N LEU A 190 -2.42 -8.11 -2.10
CA LEU A 190 -3.38 -7.14 -2.60
C LEU A 190 -3.00 -6.67 -4.01
N ALA A 191 -1.73 -6.40 -4.26
CA ALA A 191 -1.23 -6.05 -5.59
C ALA A 191 -1.54 -7.13 -6.64
N VAL A 192 -1.39 -8.40 -6.27
CA VAL A 192 -1.74 -9.54 -7.14
C VAL A 192 -3.25 -9.63 -7.35
N ALA A 193 -4.05 -9.33 -6.34
CA ALA A 193 -5.51 -9.35 -6.44
C ALA A 193 -6.04 -8.21 -7.33
N GLU A 194 -5.47 -7.01 -7.23
CA GLU A 194 -5.82 -5.84 -8.06
C GLU A 194 -5.39 -6.00 -9.52
N ALA A 195 -4.25 -6.65 -9.76
CA ALA A 195 -3.70 -6.80 -11.12
C ALA A 195 -3.11 -8.20 -11.31
N PRO A 196 -3.95 -9.24 -11.48
CA PRO A 196 -3.49 -10.61 -11.66
C PRO A 196 -2.52 -10.76 -12.82
N ALA A 197 -1.48 -11.57 -12.60
CA ALA A 197 -0.38 -11.88 -13.53
C ALA A 197 0.53 -10.70 -13.92
N LYS A 198 0.33 -9.49 -13.33
CA LYS A 198 1.14 -8.31 -13.66
C LYS A 198 2.22 -8.01 -12.61
N ALA A 199 1.87 -8.05 -11.31
CA ALA A 199 2.79 -7.69 -10.24
C ALA A 199 3.78 -8.81 -9.90
N TYR A 200 3.25 -9.95 -9.48
CA TYR A 200 4.02 -11.13 -9.09
C TYR A 200 3.36 -12.39 -9.64
N ASN A 201 4.04 -13.11 -10.50
CA ASN A 201 3.56 -14.39 -11.03
C ASN A 201 4.72 -15.40 -11.20
N PRO A 202 4.82 -16.44 -10.38
CA PRO A 202 3.94 -16.75 -9.23
C PRO A 202 4.13 -15.82 -8.02
N LEU A 203 3.08 -15.65 -7.21
CA LEU A 203 3.22 -15.15 -5.85
C LEU A 203 3.48 -16.34 -4.92
N PHE A 204 4.64 -16.33 -4.25
CA PHE A 204 5.01 -17.37 -3.31
C PHE A 204 4.96 -16.86 -1.87
N ILE A 205 3.98 -17.36 -1.08
CA ILE A 205 3.75 -16.95 0.31
C ILE A 205 4.29 -18.05 1.23
N TYR A 206 5.32 -17.76 1.99
CA TYR A 206 5.94 -18.72 2.91
C TYR A 206 6.05 -18.17 4.33
N GLY A 207 6.18 -19.06 5.30
CA GLY A 207 6.30 -18.68 6.72
C GLY A 207 5.79 -19.77 7.64
N GLY A 208 5.91 -19.54 8.95
CA GLY A 208 5.47 -20.47 10.00
C GLY A 208 3.96 -20.76 9.99
N VAL A 209 3.55 -21.71 10.79
CA VAL A 209 2.14 -22.07 10.98
C VAL A 209 1.38 -20.93 11.68
N GLY A 210 0.12 -20.70 11.28
CA GLY A 210 -0.75 -19.72 11.93
C GLY A 210 -0.51 -18.25 11.54
N LEU A 211 0.41 -17.94 10.61
CA LEU A 211 0.73 -16.56 10.20
C LEU A 211 -0.24 -15.97 9.16
N GLY A 212 -1.30 -16.70 8.76
CA GLY A 212 -2.33 -16.20 7.87
C GLY A 212 -2.08 -16.42 6.37
N LYS A 213 -1.18 -17.32 5.96
CA LYS A 213 -0.93 -17.63 4.53
C LYS A 213 -2.20 -18.03 3.79
N THR A 214 -2.92 -19.03 4.30
CA THR A 214 -4.20 -19.47 3.76
C THR A 214 -5.24 -18.34 3.73
N HIS A 215 -5.26 -17.47 4.75
CA HIS A 215 -6.14 -16.30 4.77
C HIS A 215 -5.87 -15.36 3.59
N LEU A 216 -4.59 -15.01 3.34
CA LEU A 216 -4.22 -14.16 2.20
C LEU A 216 -4.57 -14.79 0.85
N MET A 217 -4.38 -16.11 0.70
CA MET A 217 -4.77 -16.82 -0.53
C MET A 217 -6.28 -16.72 -0.78
N HIS A 218 -7.10 -16.93 0.25
CA HIS A 218 -8.56 -16.77 0.13
C HIS A 218 -8.96 -15.33 -0.14
N ALA A 219 -8.29 -14.37 0.51
CA ALA A 219 -8.55 -12.94 0.30
C ALA A 219 -8.28 -12.52 -1.15
N ILE A 220 -7.19 -13.00 -1.76
CA ILE A 220 -6.91 -12.81 -3.19
C ILE A 220 -8.07 -13.34 -4.03
N GLY A 221 -8.50 -14.58 -3.75
CA GLY A 221 -9.60 -15.21 -4.49
C GLY A 221 -10.91 -14.44 -4.40
N HIS A 222 -11.28 -13.98 -3.20
CA HIS A 222 -12.47 -13.15 -2.99
C HIS A 222 -12.39 -11.83 -3.74
N TYR A 223 -11.27 -11.10 -3.62
CA TYR A 223 -11.09 -9.82 -4.28
C TYR A 223 -11.20 -9.92 -5.81
N VAL A 224 -10.54 -10.93 -6.41
CA VAL A 224 -10.62 -11.16 -7.86
C VAL A 224 -12.04 -11.47 -8.31
N LEU A 225 -12.83 -12.23 -7.53
CA LEU A 225 -14.22 -12.54 -7.84
C LEU A 225 -15.18 -11.36 -7.64
N GLU A 226 -14.87 -10.47 -6.71
CA GLU A 226 -15.60 -9.22 -6.51
C GLU A 226 -15.38 -8.25 -7.68
N ASP A 227 -14.15 -8.11 -8.16
CA ASP A 227 -13.80 -7.27 -9.30
C ASP A 227 -14.29 -7.87 -10.62
N ASN A 228 -14.11 -9.18 -10.82
CA ASN A 228 -14.56 -9.91 -11.99
C ASN A 228 -15.33 -11.18 -11.61
N PRO A 229 -16.66 -11.13 -11.50
CA PRO A 229 -17.48 -12.28 -11.13
C PRO A 229 -17.43 -13.47 -12.11
N ASN A 230 -16.92 -13.27 -13.33
CA ASN A 230 -16.75 -14.31 -14.32
C ASN A 230 -15.36 -14.96 -14.30
N ALA A 231 -14.45 -14.47 -13.48
CA ALA A 231 -13.11 -15.05 -13.34
C ALA A 231 -13.17 -16.47 -12.80
N LYS A 232 -12.38 -17.35 -13.39
CA LYS A 232 -12.25 -18.73 -12.93
C LYS A 232 -11.16 -18.82 -11.87
N VAL A 233 -11.54 -18.67 -10.61
CA VAL A 233 -10.64 -18.78 -9.46
C VAL A 233 -10.77 -20.18 -8.86
N VAL A 234 -9.65 -20.89 -8.74
CA VAL A 234 -9.61 -22.21 -8.13
C VAL A 234 -8.64 -22.20 -6.94
N TYR A 235 -9.19 -22.51 -5.75
CA TYR A 235 -8.40 -22.78 -4.55
C TYR A 235 -8.42 -24.26 -4.21
N LEU A 236 -7.25 -24.82 -3.91
CA LEU A 236 -7.11 -26.20 -3.43
C LEU A 236 -5.82 -26.39 -2.62
N THR A 237 -5.79 -27.43 -1.79
CA THR A 237 -4.54 -27.90 -1.20
C THR A 237 -3.80 -28.80 -2.17
N SER A 238 -2.48 -28.89 -2.07
CA SER A 238 -1.68 -29.79 -2.88
C SER A 238 -2.00 -31.28 -2.63
N GLU A 239 -2.52 -31.61 -1.45
CA GLU A 239 -3.06 -32.94 -1.17
C GLU A 239 -4.30 -33.25 -2.03
N LYS A 240 -5.25 -32.31 -2.12
CA LYS A 240 -6.43 -32.45 -2.98
C LYS A 240 -6.04 -32.57 -4.45
N PHE A 241 -5.08 -31.76 -4.92
CA PHE A 241 -4.53 -31.87 -6.26
C PHE A 241 -3.99 -33.27 -6.54
N THR A 242 -3.18 -33.80 -5.61
CA THR A 242 -2.62 -35.16 -5.69
C THR A 242 -3.71 -36.22 -5.78
N ASN A 243 -4.70 -36.17 -4.90
CA ASN A 243 -5.77 -37.16 -4.85
C ASN A 243 -6.65 -37.12 -6.10
N GLU A 244 -6.98 -35.94 -6.60
CA GLU A 244 -7.74 -35.80 -7.85
C GLU A 244 -6.92 -36.29 -9.06
N PHE A 245 -5.60 -36.01 -9.11
CA PHE A 245 -4.73 -36.49 -10.15
C PHE A 245 -4.68 -38.04 -10.19
N ILE A 246 -4.44 -38.67 -9.04
CA ILE A 246 -4.41 -40.16 -8.94
C ILE A 246 -5.74 -40.76 -9.39
N ASN A 247 -6.87 -40.19 -8.92
CA ASN A 247 -8.20 -40.64 -9.30
C ASN A 247 -8.44 -40.47 -10.81
N SER A 248 -7.99 -39.35 -11.40
CA SER A 248 -8.13 -39.09 -12.82
C SER A 248 -7.39 -40.12 -13.71
N ILE A 249 -6.22 -40.58 -13.26
CA ILE A 249 -5.48 -41.66 -13.95
C ILE A 249 -6.25 -42.96 -13.83
N ARG A 250 -6.70 -43.33 -12.63
CA ARG A 250 -7.43 -44.58 -12.39
C ARG A 250 -8.73 -44.64 -13.19
N ASP A 251 -9.43 -43.53 -13.34
CA ASP A 251 -10.74 -43.42 -13.97
C ASP A 251 -10.63 -43.07 -15.48
N ASN A 252 -9.40 -43.00 -16.05
CA ASN A 252 -9.11 -42.58 -17.45
C ASN A 252 -9.63 -41.17 -17.78
N LYS A 253 -9.62 -40.23 -16.81
CA LYS A 253 -10.11 -38.87 -16.93
C LYS A 253 -9.00 -37.80 -16.86
N ALA A 254 -7.78 -38.16 -17.23
CA ALA A 254 -6.63 -37.23 -17.17
C ALA A 254 -6.84 -35.96 -17.99
N VAL A 255 -7.58 -36.03 -19.12
CA VAL A 255 -7.90 -34.84 -19.94
C VAL A 255 -8.86 -33.89 -19.20
N GLU A 256 -9.86 -34.43 -18.51
CA GLU A 256 -10.79 -33.61 -17.70
C GLU A 256 -10.06 -32.92 -16.56
N PHE A 257 -9.13 -33.60 -15.88
CA PHE A 257 -8.27 -33.07 -14.85
C PHE A 257 -7.43 -31.90 -15.37
N ARG A 258 -6.73 -32.07 -16.50
CA ARG A 258 -5.94 -31.00 -17.11
C ARG A 258 -6.79 -29.81 -17.51
N ASN A 259 -7.94 -30.03 -18.12
CA ASN A 259 -8.87 -28.96 -18.48
C ASN A 259 -9.39 -28.20 -17.26
N LYS A 260 -9.60 -28.87 -16.14
CA LYS A 260 -10.05 -28.26 -14.89
C LYS A 260 -9.02 -27.27 -14.32
N TYR A 261 -7.73 -27.62 -14.35
CA TYR A 261 -6.68 -26.86 -13.68
C TYR A 261 -5.87 -25.97 -14.61
N ARG A 262 -5.83 -26.23 -15.92
CA ARG A 262 -5.09 -25.43 -16.89
C ARG A 262 -5.92 -24.32 -17.54
N ASN A 263 -7.26 -24.31 -17.37
CA ASN A 263 -8.17 -23.31 -17.94
C ASN A 263 -8.76 -22.39 -16.85
N VAL A 264 -7.95 -21.99 -15.88
CA VAL A 264 -8.34 -21.07 -14.81
C VAL A 264 -7.65 -19.73 -14.97
N ASP A 265 -8.23 -18.66 -14.44
CA ASP A 265 -7.62 -17.34 -14.46
C ASP A 265 -6.70 -17.12 -13.27
N VAL A 266 -7.06 -17.72 -12.10
CA VAL A 266 -6.25 -17.69 -10.89
C VAL A 266 -6.21 -19.07 -10.25
N LEU A 267 -5.01 -19.61 -10.05
CA LEU A 267 -4.76 -20.85 -9.32
C LEU A 267 -4.14 -20.53 -7.95
N LEU A 268 -4.85 -20.89 -6.88
CA LEU A 268 -4.40 -20.78 -5.50
C LEU A 268 -4.14 -22.18 -4.97
N ILE A 269 -2.88 -22.55 -4.76
CA ILE A 269 -2.51 -23.88 -4.27
C ILE A 269 -1.80 -23.78 -2.93
N ASP A 270 -2.46 -24.29 -1.88
CA ASP A 270 -1.94 -24.26 -0.53
C ASP A 270 -1.13 -25.51 -0.18
N ASP A 271 -0.21 -25.34 0.77
CA ASP A 271 0.58 -26.43 1.34
C ASP A 271 1.39 -27.24 0.28
N ILE A 272 2.05 -26.53 -0.62
CA ILE A 272 2.82 -27.11 -1.73
C ILE A 272 3.88 -28.15 -1.31
N GLN A 273 4.37 -28.06 -0.07
CA GLN A 273 5.33 -28.98 0.51
C GLN A 273 4.87 -30.45 0.52
N PHE A 274 3.57 -30.70 0.52
CA PHE A 274 3.04 -32.07 0.47
C PHE A 274 3.16 -32.76 -0.90
N LEU A 275 3.63 -32.05 -1.94
CA LEU A 275 4.05 -32.66 -3.19
C LEU A 275 5.44 -33.31 -3.09
N ALA A 276 6.23 -33.01 -2.07
CA ALA A 276 7.56 -33.56 -1.89
C ALA A 276 7.53 -35.12 -1.90
N GLY A 277 8.42 -35.74 -2.69
CA GLY A 277 8.50 -37.20 -2.84
C GLY A 277 7.43 -37.84 -3.71
N LYS A 278 6.55 -37.06 -4.38
CA LYS A 278 5.52 -37.58 -5.29
C LYS A 278 5.83 -37.20 -6.74
N GLU A 279 6.85 -37.80 -7.31
CA GLU A 279 7.45 -37.43 -8.61
C GLU A 279 6.42 -37.20 -9.74
N GLN A 280 5.50 -38.16 -9.95
CA GLN A 280 4.47 -38.07 -10.99
C GLN A 280 3.51 -36.84 -10.75
N THR A 281 3.16 -36.55 -9.49
CA THR A 281 2.31 -35.42 -9.18
C THR A 281 3.08 -34.11 -9.33
N GLN A 282 4.36 -34.09 -8.98
CA GLN A 282 5.23 -32.92 -9.21
C GLN A 282 5.35 -32.62 -10.70
N GLU A 283 5.52 -33.65 -11.56
CA GLU A 283 5.58 -33.47 -13.01
C GLU A 283 4.27 -32.91 -13.57
N GLU A 284 3.11 -33.45 -13.19
CA GLU A 284 1.81 -32.94 -13.66
C GLU A 284 1.56 -31.50 -13.12
N PHE A 285 1.99 -31.21 -11.89
CA PHE A 285 1.91 -29.85 -11.37
C PHE A 285 2.82 -28.89 -12.15
N PHE A 286 4.05 -29.28 -12.47
CA PHE A 286 4.97 -28.50 -13.29
C PHE A 286 4.38 -28.18 -14.68
N HIS A 287 3.77 -29.16 -15.33
CA HIS A 287 3.08 -28.94 -16.61
C HIS A 287 1.87 -28.01 -16.48
N THR A 288 1.12 -28.09 -15.36
CA THR A 288 0.00 -27.19 -15.08
C THR A 288 0.49 -25.78 -14.83
N PHE A 289 1.57 -25.63 -14.03
CA PHE A 289 2.23 -24.36 -13.77
C PHE A 289 2.69 -23.69 -15.07
N ASN A 290 3.41 -24.40 -15.93
CA ASN A 290 3.90 -23.84 -17.19
C ASN A 290 2.77 -23.40 -18.10
N ALA A 291 1.73 -24.23 -18.26
CA ALA A 291 0.56 -23.87 -19.07
C ALA A 291 -0.11 -22.57 -18.59
N LEU A 292 -0.30 -22.41 -17.29
CA LEU A 292 -0.90 -21.20 -16.72
C LEU A 292 0.03 -19.98 -16.84
N HIS A 293 1.31 -20.17 -16.59
CA HIS A 293 2.29 -19.09 -16.66
C HIS A 293 2.47 -18.55 -18.07
N GLU A 294 2.54 -19.45 -19.09
CA GLU A 294 2.63 -19.08 -20.50
C GLU A 294 1.37 -18.32 -20.98
N GLU A 295 0.20 -18.66 -20.44
CA GLU A 295 -1.05 -17.97 -20.74
C GLU A 295 -1.27 -16.69 -19.88
N SER A 296 -0.26 -16.26 -19.13
CA SER A 296 -0.35 -15.10 -18.24
C SER A 296 -1.51 -15.21 -17.24
N LYS A 297 -1.74 -16.41 -16.69
CA LYS A 297 -2.68 -16.67 -15.60
C LYS A 297 -2.00 -16.55 -14.27
N GLN A 298 -2.71 -16.06 -13.26
CA GLN A 298 -2.13 -15.86 -11.94
C GLN A 298 -1.97 -17.18 -11.19
N ILE A 299 -0.80 -17.39 -10.62
CA ILE A 299 -0.50 -18.52 -9.73
C ILE A 299 -0.10 -17.96 -8.36
N VAL A 300 -0.67 -18.55 -7.29
CA VAL A 300 -0.31 -18.24 -5.90
C VAL A 300 -0.01 -19.55 -5.19
N ILE A 301 1.12 -19.61 -4.49
CA ILE A 301 1.64 -20.81 -3.83
C ILE A 301 1.94 -20.48 -2.36
#